data_4b9c06fa9c99c8bbdeb0877c65f8083c
#
_entry.id   4b9c06fa9c99c8bbdeb0877c65f8083c
#
_cell.length_a   1.000
_cell.length_b   1.000
_cell.length_c   1.000
_cell.angle_alpha   90.00
_cell.angle_beta   90.00
_cell.angle_gamma   90.00
#
_symmetry.space_group_name_H-M   'P 1'
#
loop_
_entity.id
_entity.type
_entity.pdbx_description
1 polymer ?
#
loop_
_entity_poly.entity_id
_entity_poly.type
_entity_poly.pdbx_seq_one_letter_code
_entity_poly.pdbx_strand_id
1 'polypeptide(L)'
;MTGERREGCPEWCVADHDEEDEGARVRHRSVVTEVSVIERNVASAGEATVLVIEMYRFDGESTTWVYVGDGFDQYLEVSLESIARLLVELARL
;
A
#
# COMPACT_ATOMS: atom_id res chain seq x y z
N MET A 1 -25.89 -1.96 11.14
CA MET A 1 -25.16 -2.04 9.95
C MET A 1 -23.80 -1.38 10.03
N THR A 2 -22.87 -2.13 9.72
CA THR A 2 -21.51 -1.65 9.75
C THR A 2 -21.01 -1.52 8.33
N GLY A 3 -19.90 -0.89 8.15
CA GLY A 3 -19.27 -0.82 6.86
C GLY A 3 -19.84 0.23 5.94
N GLU A 4 -20.58 1.16 6.49
CA GLU A 4 -20.96 2.31 5.69
C GLU A 4 -19.68 3.04 5.30
N ARG A 5 -19.54 3.23 4.01
CA ARG A 5 -18.41 3.99 3.51
C ARG A 5 -18.68 5.46 3.63
N ARG A 6 -17.64 6.19 3.95
CA ARG A 6 -17.70 7.62 3.86
C ARG A 6 -17.97 8.00 2.40
N GLU A 7 -18.81 8.97 2.19
CA GLU A 7 -19.08 9.49 0.86
C GLU A 7 -17.76 9.88 0.20
N GLY A 8 -17.55 9.43 -1.01
CA GLY A 8 -16.31 9.65 -1.74
C GLY A 8 -15.21 8.63 -1.51
N CYS A 9 -15.43 7.66 -0.60
CA CYS A 9 -14.46 6.59 -0.41
C CYS A 9 -14.42 5.66 -1.61
N PRO A 10 -13.21 5.29 -2.07
CA PRO A 10 -13.07 4.24 -3.07
C PRO A 10 -13.60 2.91 -2.52
N GLU A 11 -13.98 2.02 -3.41
CA GLU A 11 -14.48 0.70 -3.02
C GLU A 11 -13.47 -0.11 -2.22
N TRP A 12 -12.20 0.08 -2.47
CA TRP A 12 -11.14 -0.65 -1.81
C TRP A 12 -10.77 -0.08 -0.43
N CYS A 13 -11.33 1.07 -0.04
CA CYS A 13 -11.00 1.70 1.23
C CYS A 13 -11.64 0.97 2.40
N VAL A 14 -10.83 0.61 3.38
CA VAL A 14 -11.28 -0.03 4.63
C VAL A 14 -10.90 0.78 5.86
N ALA A 15 -10.42 2.01 5.67
CA ALA A 15 -10.02 2.86 6.77
C ALA A 15 -11.23 3.30 7.59
N ASP A 16 -11.04 3.38 8.90
CA ASP A 16 -12.04 3.92 9.81
C ASP A 16 -11.83 5.41 9.94
N HIS A 17 -12.62 6.18 9.21
CA HIS A 17 -12.51 7.63 9.20
C HIS A 17 -13.09 8.29 10.45
N ASP A 18 -13.82 7.56 11.25
CA ASP A 18 -14.37 8.11 12.47
C ASP A 18 -13.29 8.40 13.52
N GLU A 19 -12.15 7.76 13.39
CA GLU A 19 -11.04 7.93 14.32
C GLU A 19 -10.03 8.97 13.88
N GLU A 20 -10.24 9.60 12.74
CA GLU A 20 -9.32 10.60 12.25
C GLU A 20 -9.52 11.92 13.00
N ASP A 21 -8.41 12.57 13.31
CA ASP A 21 -8.45 13.87 13.98
C ASP A 21 -9.03 14.92 13.05
N GLU A 22 -9.76 15.85 13.64
CA GLU A 22 -10.26 17.00 12.93
C GLU A 22 -9.09 17.79 12.37
N GLY A 23 -9.13 18.09 11.08
CA GLY A 23 -8.07 18.82 10.41
C GLY A 23 -6.99 17.96 9.81
N ALA A 24 -6.94 16.67 10.15
CA ALA A 24 -6.02 15.75 9.50
C ALA A 24 -6.48 15.46 8.08
N ARG A 25 -5.52 15.20 7.19
CA ARG A 25 -5.87 14.77 5.85
C ARG A 25 -6.50 13.38 5.91
N VAL A 26 -7.64 13.24 5.26
CA VAL A 26 -8.30 11.94 5.15
C VAL A 26 -7.46 11.04 4.25
N ARG A 27 -7.14 9.87 4.76
CA ARG A 27 -6.35 8.89 4.03
C ARG A 27 -7.19 7.64 3.78
N HIS A 28 -7.41 7.35 2.53
CA HIS A 28 -8.08 6.11 2.13
C HIS A 28 -7.03 5.01 2.07
N ARG A 29 -7.34 3.86 2.65
CA ARG A 29 -6.38 2.75 2.76
C ARG A 29 -7.05 1.44 2.43
N SER A 30 -6.35 0.59 1.71
CA SER A 30 -6.82 -0.76 1.41
C SER A 30 -6.53 -1.71 2.57
N VAL A 31 -7.03 -2.93 2.46
CA VAL A 31 -6.54 -4.01 3.32
C VAL A 31 -5.06 -4.21 3.06
N VAL A 32 -4.36 -4.66 4.08
CA VAL A 32 -2.94 -4.98 3.99
C VAL A 32 -2.80 -6.42 3.51
N THR A 33 -1.97 -6.63 2.51
CA THR A 33 -1.65 -7.96 2.01
C THR A 33 -0.21 -8.29 2.41
N GLU A 34 0.01 -9.51 2.86
CA GLU A 34 1.35 -9.97 3.23
C GLU A 34 1.83 -11.02 2.25
N VAL A 35 3.09 -10.91 1.86
CA VAL A 35 3.72 -11.83 0.91
C VAL A 35 5.04 -12.30 1.48
N SER A 36 5.19 -13.62 1.60
CA SER A 36 6.45 -14.22 2.06
C SER A 36 7.46 -14.21 0.92
N VAL A 37 8.65 -13.71 1.20
CA VAL A 37 9.70 -13.58 0.20
C VAL A 37 11.06 -13.93 0.82
N ILE A 38 12.05 -14.11 -0.03
CA ILE A 38 13.45 -14.12 0.40
C ILE A 38 14.03 -12.77 0.00
N GLU A 39 14.44 -12.00 0.98
CA GLU A 39 14.97 -10.66 0.79
C GLU A 39 16.47 -10.67 0.95
N ARG A 40 17.16 -9.89 0.13
CA ARG A 40 18.58 -9.72 0.24
C ARG A 40 18.92 -8.26 0.51
N ASN A 41 19.80 -8.03 1.46
CA ASN A 41 20.35 -6.71 1.71
C ASN A 41 21.88 -6.81 1.66
N VAL A 42 22.56 -5.68 1.88
CA VAL A 42 24.03 -5.66 1.77
C VAL A 42 24.75 -6.55 2.78
N ALA A 43 24.08 -6.91 3.86
CA ALA A 43 24.70 -7.67 4.95
C ALA A 43 24.37 -9.16 4.92
N SER A 44 23.45 -9.61 4.04
CA SER A 44 23.01 -11.00 4.06
C SER A 44 22.95 -11.59 2.67
N ALA A 45 23.02 -12.92 2.62
CA ALA A 45 22.86 -13.66 1.37
C ALA A 45 21.39 -13.84 0.99
N GLY A 46 20.51 -13.62 1.93
CA GLY A 46 19.07 -13.73 1.75
C GLY A 46 18.42 -14.22 3.03
N GLU A 47 17.32 -13.62 3.38
CA GLU A 47 16.57 -13.96 4.58
C GLU A 47 15.09 -14.04 4.28
N ALA A 48 14.41 -14.99 4.90
CA ALA A 48 12.97 -15.08 4.81
C ALA A 48 12.36 -13.86 5.52
N THR A 49 11.48 -13.17 4.84
CA THR A 49 10.77 -12.03 5.42
C THR A 49 9.37 -11.95 4.84
N VAL A 50 8.59 -11.02 5.35
CA VAL A 50 7.24 -10.77 4.86
C VAL A 50 7.20 -9.35 4.34
N LEU A 51 6.81 -9.18 3.08
CA LEU A 51 6.52 -7.87 2.54
C LEU A 51 5.05 -7.54 2.76
N VAL A 52 4.81 -6.29 3.06
CA VAL A 52 3.48 -5.75 3.23
C VAL A 52 3.13 -4.92 2.00
N ILE A 53 1.95 -5.13 1.47
CA ILE A 53 1.44 -4.37 0.32
C ILE A 53 0.16 -3.67 0.74
N GLU A 54 0.09 -2.37 0.48
CA GLU A 54 -1.07 -1.57 0.81
C GLU A 54 -1.25 -0.47 -0.24
N MET A 55 -2.51 -0.21 -0.62
CA MET A 55 -2.84 0.97 -1.42
C MET A 55 -3.30 2.07 -0.50
N TYR A 56 -3.00 3.31 -0.88
CA TYR A 56 -3.56 4.46 -0.18
C TYR A 56 -3.69 5.66 -1.11
N ARG A 57 -4.56 6.56 -0.72
CA ARG A 57 -4.76 7.83 -1.43
C ARG A 57 -5.27 8.85 -0.43
N PHE A 58 -4.70 10.03 -0.43
CA PHE A 58 -5.24 11.12 0.36
C PHE A 58 -6.46 11.70 -0.33
N ASP A 59 -7.43 12.11 0.48
CA ASP A 59 -8.65 12.70 -0.01
C ASP A 59 -8.33 13.93 -0.86
N GLY A 60 -8.99 14.06 -2.00
CA GLY A 60 -8.74 15.15 -2.93
C GLY A 60 -7.62 14.91 -3.94
N GLU A 61 -6.83 13.86 -3.74
CA GLU A 61 -5.80 13.49 -4.71
C GLU A 61 -6.36 12.55 -5.77
N SER A 62 -5.83 12.64 -6.97
CA SER A 62 -6.22 11.75 -8.07
C SER A 62 -5.34 10.51 -8.15
N THR A 63 -4.18 10.52 -7.50
CA THR A 63 -3.23 9.43 -7.57
C THR A 63 -3.42 8.47 -6.41
N THR A 64 -3.51 7.18 -6.72
CA THR A 64 -3.47 6.12 -5.74
C THR A 64 -2.04 5.59 -5.68
N TRP A 65 -1.52 5.46 -4.46
CA TRP A 65 -0.16 5.01 -4.20
C TRP A 65 -0.16 3.58 -3.71
N VAL A 66 0.89 2.87 -4.02
CA VAL A 66 1.11 1.51 -3.54
C VAL A 66 2.40 1.47 -2.75
N TYR A 67 2.30 1.00 -1.53
CA TYR A 67 3.45 0.73 -0.67
C TYR A 67 3.74 -0.77 -0.74
N VAL A 68 5.02 -1.10 -0.95
CA VAL A 68 5.51 -2.48 -0.86
C VAL A 68 6.79 -2.42 -0.03
N GLY A 69 6.81 -3.09 1.10
CA GLY A 69 7.99 -3.01 1.94
C GLY A 69 8.00 -4.00 3.09
N ASP A 70 9.14 -4.09 3.75
CA ASP A 70 9.35 -5.01 4.87
C ASP A 70 9.00 -4.38 6.23
N GLY A 71 8.58 -3.14 6.23
CA GLY A 71 8.26 -2.43 7.46
C GLY A 71 9.45 -1.82 8.18
N PHE A 72 10.64 -1.95 7.61
CA PHE A 72 11.88 -1.43 8.19
C PHE A 72 12.53 -0.41 7.26
N ASP A 73 13.52 -0.83 6.51
CA ASP A 73 14.33 0.06 5.70
C ASP A 73 14.26 -0.21 4.20
N GLN A 74 13.64 -1.30 3.80
CA GLN A 74 13.49 -1.62 2.39
C GLN A 74 12.02 -1.50 1.99
N TYR A 75 11.71 -0.50 1.19
CA TYR A 75 10.35 -0.29 0.73
C TYR A 75 10.35 0.52 -0.55
N LEU A 76 9.22 0.49 -1.19
CA LEU A 76 8.95 1.17 -2.44
C LEU A 76 7.56 1.77 -2.35
N GLU A 77 7.42 3.03 -2.75
CA GLU A 77 6.11 3.67 -2.87
C GLU A 77 6.02 4.28 -4.25
N VAL A 78 5.10 3.76 -5.03
CA VAL A 78 4.92 4.20 -6.42
C VAL A 78 3.43 4.31 -6.72
N SER A 79 3.10 5.02 -7.79
CA SER A 79 1.71 5.11 -8.21
C SER A 79 1.19 3.74 -8.65
N LEU A 80 -0.12 3.55 -8.53
CA LEU A 80 -0.76 2.31 -8.98
C LEU A 80 -0.47 2.05 -10.46
N GLU A 81 -0.43 3.09 -11.28
CA GLU A 81 -0.09 2.95 -12.69
C GLU A 81 1.34 2.44 -12.89
N SER A 82 2.25 2.90 -12.05
CA SER A 82 3.65 2.45 -12.12
C SER A 82 3.80 0.99 -11.71
N ILE A 83 3.00 0.53 -10.75
CA ILE A 83 2.99 -0.89 -10.37
C ILE A 83 2.61 -1.75 -11.56
N ALA A 84 1.62 -1.33 -12.34
CA ALA A 84 1.21 -2.10 -13.51
C ALA A 84 2.37 -2.24 -14.51
N ARG A 85 3.13 -1.18 -14.72
CA ARG A 85 4.31 -1.21 -15.59
C ARG A 85 5.40 -2.12 -15.03
N LEU A 86 5.65 -2.04 -13.73
CA LEU A 86 6.63 -2.90 -13.07
C LEU A 86 6.26 -4.36 -13.22
N LEU A 87 4.99 -4.71 -13.04
CA LEU A 87 4.53 -6.09 -13.17
C LEU A 87 4.79 -6.63 -14.58
N VAL A 88 4.54 -5.83 -15.59
CA VAL A 88 4.80 -6.21 -16.98
C VAL A 88 6.28 -6.52 -17.18
N GLU A 89 7.16 -5.63 -16.71
CA GLU A 89 8.59 -5.82 -16.91
C GLU A 89 9.15 -6.97 -16.08
N LEU A 90 8.69 -7.13 -14.85
CA LEU A 90 9.10 -8.26 -14.01
C LEU A 90 8.70 -9.59 -14.62
N ALA A 91 7.52 -9.66 -15.22
CA ALA A 91 7.03 -10.87 -15.85
C ALA A 91 7.84 -11.25 -17.11
N ARG A 92 8.62 -10.31 -17.64
CA ARG A 92 9.43 -10.54 -18.84
C ARG A 92 10.86 -10.99 -18.53
N LEU A 93 11.25 -11.03 -17.26
CA LEU A 93 12.58 -11.46 -16.87
C LEU A 93 12.84 -12.94 -17.19
#